data_ed3a88f36562f3b566d3ef47eec8adbb
#
_entry.id   ed3a88f36562f3b566d3ef47eec8adbb
#
_cell.length_a   1.000
_cell.length_b   1.000
_cell.length_c   1.000
_cell.angle_alpha   90.00
_cell.angle_beta   90.00
_cell.angle_gamma   90.00
#
_symmetry.space_group_name_H-M   'P 1'
#
loop_
_entity.id
_entity.type
_entity.pdbx_description
1 polymer ?
#
loop_
_entity_poly.entity_id
_entity_poly.type
_entity_poly.pdbx_seq_one_letter_code
_entity_poly.pdbx_strand_id
1 'polypeptide(L)'
;GLPLMTDENSDPQGTAFTISVDAHQRFGVTTGISAHDRAKTIEVLVNPETEPGDLRRPGHIFPLKARPGGVLRRVGQTEAAVDLARMAGLPPVGVICEILNSDGTMARRPQLELYAQEHGLSFITVAQLVAYRLAKERLVTRVAEANLPTEFGPFRIIAYQSPIDDREHIALVKGDIESDVEDAVGDAAEGAEGDADVLVRMHSECLTGDVFGSLRCDC
;
A
#
# COMPACT_ATOMS: atom_id res chain seq x y z
N GLY A 1 7.56 9.68 15.52
CA GLY A 1 6.85 8.41 15.61
C GLY A 1 7.41 7.54 16.73
N LEU A 2 6.70 6.46 17.08
CA LEU A 2 7.18 5.49 18.08
C LEU A 2 8.34 4.67 17.51
N PRO A 3 9.41 4.39 18.30
CA PRO A 3 10.48 3.49 17.92
C PRO A 3 9.98 2.04 17.80
N LEU A 4 10.69 1.21 17.05
CA LEU A 4 10.44 -0.22 17.02
C LEU A 4 10.72 -0.86 18.40
N MET A 5 10.03 -1.95 18.70
CA MET A 5 10.15 -2.68 19.95
C MET A 5 11.51 -3.40 20.09
N THR A 6 12.13 -3.74 18.96
CA THR A 6 13.41 -4.44 18.88
C THR A 6 14.26 -3.91 17.74
N ASP A 7 15.57 -3.94 17.91
CA ASP A 7 16.54 -3.58 16.87
C ASP A 7 16.65 -4.69 15.81
N GLU A 8 16.49 -5.96 16.23
CA GLU A 8 16.44 -7.11 15.33
C GLU A 8 15.04 -7.70 15.29
N ASN A 9 14.43 -7.69 14.11
CA ASN A 9 13.12 -8.30 13.91
C ASN A 9 13.27 -9.71 13.33
N SER A 10 13.12 -10.72 14.17
CA SER A 10 13.17 -12.15 13.81
C SER A 10 11.79 -12.72 13.46
N ASP A 11 10.73 -11.91 13.42
CA ASP A 11 9.41 -12.35 13.00
C ASP A 11 9.41 -12.78 11.53
N PRO A 12 9.00 -14.02 11.19
CA PRO A 12 8.95 -14.48 9.80
C PRO A 12 8.06 -13.62 8.89
N GLN A 13 7.06 -12.95 9.46
CA GLN A 13 6.16 -12.03 8.74
C GLN A 13 6.74 -10.61 8.64
N GLY A 14 7.82 -10.34 9.37
CA GLY A 14 8.43 -9.01 9.42
C GLY A 14 7.50 -7.94 10.00
N THR A 15 6.60 -8.31 10.93
CA THR A 15 5.64 -7.39 11.55
C THR A 15 6.37 -6.35 12.37
N ALA A 16 6.18 -5.09 12.05
CA ALA A 16 6.90 -3.98 12.67
C ALA A 16 6.18 -3.49 13.94
N PHE A 17 6.31 -4.25 15.03
CA PHE A 17 5.84 -3.82 16.34
C PHE A 17 6.65 -2.62 16.84
N THR A 18 5.94 -1.60 17.31
CA THR A 18 6.55 -0.51 18.06
C THR A 18 6.50 -0.79 19.55
N ILE A 19 7.18 0.02 20.36
CA ILE A 19 7.01 -0.03 21.81
C ILE A 19 5.54 0.15 22.17
N SER A 20 5.09 -0.59 23.21
CA SER A 20 3.73 -0.49 23.70
C SER A 20 3.48 0.84 24.44
N VAL A 21 2.26 1.35 24.35
CA VAL A 21 1.88 2.64 24.93
C VAL A 21 0.50 2.60 25.57
N ASP A 22 0.27 3.49 26.53
CA ASP A 22 -1.04 3.93 26.99
C ASP A 22 -1.10 5.46 26.96
N ALA A 23 -2.27 6.03 26.79
CA ALA A 23 -2.41 7.47 26.96
C ALA A 23 -2.19 7.89 28.42
N HIS A 24 -1.72 9.13 28.60
CA HIS A 24 -1.51 9.68 29.94
C HIS A 24 -2.83 9.82 30.70
N GLN A 25 -2.78 9.72 32.03
CA GLN A 25 -3.97 9.79 32.92
C GLN A 25 -4.79 11.07 32.71
N ARG A 26 -4.20 12.17 32.25
CA ARG A 26 -4.89 13.41 31.93
C ARG A 26 -6.00 13.25 30.87
N PHE A 27 -5.96 12.19 30.09
CA PHE A 27 -6.97 11.83 29.09
C PHE A 27 -8.05 10.88 29.64
N GLY A 28 -8.07 10.63 30.96
CA GLY A 28 -9.05 9.76 31.60
C GLY A 28 -8.71 8.28 31.57
N VAL A 29 -7.48 7.91 31.19
CA VAL A 29 -7.01 6.53 31.21
C VAL A 29 -6.59 6.16 32.63
N THR A 30 -7.01 4.98 33.09
CA THR A 30 -6.70 4.46 34.42
C THR A 30 -5.50 3.47 34.33
N THR A 31 -5.78 2.17 34.25
CA THR A 31 -4.75 1.13 34.15
C THR A 31 -4.29 0.89 32.69
N GLY A 32 -5.06 1.30 31.70
CA GLY A 32 -4.78 1.07 30.28
C GLY A 32 -5.42 -0.19 29.69
N ILE A 33 -5.97 -1.09 30.54
CA ILE A 33 -6.43 -2.42 30.10
C ILE A 33 -7.87 -2.43 29.61
N SER A 34 -8.75 -1.63 30.21
CA SER A 34 -10.17 -1.64 29.89
C SER A 34 -10.42 -1.27 28.43
N ALA A 35 -11.54 -1.69 27.86
CA ALA A 35 -11.93 -1.30 26.49
C ALA A 35 -11.99 0.24 26.36
N HIS A 36 -12.49 0.94 27.38
CA HIS A 36 -12.50 2.39 27.44
C HIS A 36 -11.09 2.97 27.39
N ASP A 37 -10.17 2.49 28.23
CA ASP A 37 -8.79 2.98 28.29
C ASP A 37 -8.05 2.75 26.97
N ARG A 38 -8.26 1.58 26.34
CA ARG A 38 -7.70 1.24 25.03
C ARG A 38 -8.23 2.15 23.93
N ALA A 39 -9.55 2.37 23.90
CA ALA A 39 -10.18 3.29 22.95
C ALA A 39 -9.61 4.70 23.11
N LYS A 40 -9.50 5.18 24.35
CA LYS A 40 -8.95 6.50 24.65
C LYS A 40 -7.46 6.60 24.22
N THR A 41 -6.68 5.57 24.43
CA THR A 41 -5.27 5.53 23.97
C THR A 41 -5.19 5.60 22.43
N ILE A 42 -6.09 4.91 21.72
CA ILE A 42 -6.15 4.95 20.26
C ILE A 42 -6.57 6.35 19.78
N GLU A 43 -7.56 6.98 20.41
CA GLU A 43 -7.97 8.35 20.08
C GLU A 43 -6.79 9.34 20.21
N VAL A 44 -6.01 9.22 21.30
CA VAL A 44 -4.81 10.04 21.48
C VAL A 44 -3.77 9.75 20.41
N LEU A 45 -3.53 8.48 20.07
CA LEU A 45 -2.57 8.11 19.03
C LEU A 45 -2.91 8.66 17.63
N VAL A 46 -4.20 8.78 17.33
CA VAL A 46 -4.70 9.26 16.03
C VAL A 46 -4.70 10.79 15.95
N ASN A 47 -4.75 11.49 17.07
CA ASN A 47 -4.78 12.93 17.10
C ASN A 47 -3.43 13.52 16.61
N PRO A 48 -3.43 14.37 15.56
CA PRO A 48 -2.19 14.97 15.03
C PRO A 48 -1.48 15.89 16.03
N GLU A 49 -2.21 16.44 17.01
CA GLU A 49 -1.66 17.31 18.05
C GLU A 49 -0.99 16.54 19.21
N THR A 50 -0.95 15.20 19.14
CA THR A 50 -0.39 14.39 20.20
C THR A 50 1.12 14.56 20.31
N GLU A 51 1.58 14.90 21.51
CA GLU A 51 2.99 15.01 21.85
C GLU A 51 3.52 13.73 22.52
N PRO A 52 4.84 13.49 22.52
CA PRO A 52 5.44 12.33 23.17
C PRO A 52 5.11 12.17 24.65
N GLY A 53 4.85 13.28 25.36
CA GLY A 53 4.44 13.29 26.77
C GLY A 53 2.99 12.88 27.04
N ASP A 54 2.17 12.76 25.96
CA ASP A 54 0.79 12.30 26.06
C ASP A 54 0.67 10.79 26.20
N LEU A 55 1.78 10.09 25.93
CA LEU A 55 1.85 8.65 25.96
C LEU A 55 2.80 8.15 27.05
N ARG A 56 2.32 7.21 27.85
CA ARG A 56 3.14 6.43 28.81
C ARG A 56 3.73 5.21 28.10
N ARG A 57 4.91 4.80 28.54
CA ARG A 57 5.67 3.66 28.01
C ARG A 57 6.28 2.87 29.17
N PRO A 58 6.11 1.55 29.24
CA PRO A 58 5.28 0.71 28.38
C PRO A 58 3.78 0.93 28.64
N GLY A 59 2.94 0.33 27.77
CA GLY A 59 1.50 0.33 27.91
C GLY A 59 0.88 -0.97 27.37
N HIS A 60 -0.43 -0.94 27.10
CA HIS A 60 -1.22 -2.11 26.71
C HIS A 60 -1.67 -2.08 25.23
N ILE A 61 -1.47 -0.96 24.54
CA ILE A 61 -1.66 -0.86 23.09
C ILE A 61 -0.30 -1.05 22.41
N PHE A 62 -0.26 -1.92 21.42
CA PHE A 62 0.92 -2.27 20.63
C PHE A 62 0.76 -1.77 19.19
N PRO A 63 1.13 -0.52 18.88
CA PRO A 63 1.01 -0.02 17.53
C PRO A 63 1.94 -0.77 16.57
N LEU A 64 1.43 -1.02 15.37
CA LEU A 64 2.17 -1.62 14.27
C LEU A 64 2.45 -0.56 13.22
N LYS A 65 3.66 -0.56 12.68
CA LYS A 65 4.04 0.35 11.60
C LYS A 65 3.78 -0.33 10.26
N ALA A 66 2.78 0.16 9.52
CA ALA A 66 2.54 -0.26 8.15
C ALA A 66 3.70 0.17 7.23
N ARG A 67 4.00 -0.63 6.22
CA ARG A 67 5.01 -0.28 5.21
C ARG A 67 4.48 0.80 4.26
N PRO A 68 5.30 1.80 3.87
CA PRO A 68 4.98 2.70 2.77
C PRO A 68 4.62 1.89 1.52
N GLY A 69 3.59 2.33 0.77
CA GLY A 69 3.04 1.56 -0.34
C GLY A 69 1.88 0.61 0.04
N GLY A 70 1.67 0.38 1.34
CA GLY A 70 0.53 -0.40 1.85
C GLY A 70 0.52 -1.84 1.37
N VAL A 71 -0.68 -2.37 1.05
CA VAL A 71 -0.85 -3.78 0.59
C VAL A 71 -0.12 -4.09 -0.70
N LEU A 72 0.25 -3.09 -1.49
CA LEU A 72 1.03 -3.29 -2.71
C LEU A 72 2.51 -3.56 -2.43
N ARG A 73 3.01 -3.19 -1.24
CA ARG A 73 4.39 -3.47 -0.79
C ARG A 73 4.46 -4.68 0.14
N ARG A 74 3.50 -4.85 1.02
CA ARG A 74 3.37 -6.00 1.93
C ARG A 74 1.91 -6.42 2.03
N VAL A 75 1.63 -7.63 1.59
CA VAL A 75 0.28 -8.22 1.56
C VAL A 75 -0.10 -8.67 2.99
N GLY A 76 -0.34 -7.69 3.87
CA GLY A 76 -0.63 -7.93 5.29
C GLY A 76 -1.87 -7.17 5.79
N GLN A 77 -2.47 -7.68 6.86
CA GLN A 77 -3.64 -7.05 7.49
C GLN A 77 -3.33 -5.66 8.07
N THR A 78 -2.09 -5.44 8.52
CA THR A 78 -1.62 -4.13 9.01
C THR A 78 -1.71 -3.07 7.92
N GLU A 79 -1.17 -3.39 6.74
CA GLU A 79 -1.22 -2.52 5.57
C GLU A 79 -2.66 -2.34 5.07
N ALA A 80 -3.45 -3.42 5.06
CA ALA A 80 -4.85 -3.37 4.63
C ALA A 80 -5.69 -2.44 5.51
N ALA A 81 -5.52 -2.47 6.83
CA ALA A 81 -6.23 -1.59 7.75
C ALA A 81 -5.92 -0.11 7.50
N VAL A 82 -4.64 0.22 7.28
CA VAL A 82 -4.19 1.59 6.97
C VAL A 82 -4.69 2.05 5.60
N ASP A 83 -4.62 1.18 4.60
CA ASP A 83 -5.09 1.51 3.24
C ASP A 83 -6.59 1.75 3.21
N LEU A 84 -7.39 0.90 3.85
CA LEU A 84 -8.84 1.08 3.94
C LEU A 84 -9.21 2.41 4.63
N ALA A 85 -8.54 2.74 5.74
CA ALA A 85 -8.76 4.02 6.41
C ALA A 85 -8.43 5.21 5.48
N ARG A 86 -7.29 5.16 4.78
CA ARG A 86 -6.88 6.21 3.84
C ARG A 86 -7.85 6.36 2.67
N MET A 87 -8.28 5.24 2.08
CA MET A 87 -9.23 5.23 0.97
C MET A 87 -10.62 5.74 1.37
N ALA A 88 -10.98 5.58 2.64
CA ALA A 88 -12.20 6.15 3.22
C ALA A 88 -12.07 7.64 3.59
N GLY A 89 -10.93 8.30 3.31
CA GLY A 89 -10.69 9.69 3.69
C GLY A 89 -10.49 9.92 5.19
N LEU A 90 -10.20 8.85 5.93
CA LEU A 90 -9.95 8.87 7.37
C LEU A 90 -8.44 8.99 7.67
N PRO A 91 -8.05 9.36 8.89
CA PRO A 91 -6.67 9.23 9.33
C PRO A 91 -6.13 7.82 9.06
N PRO A 92 -4.89 7.67 8.56
CA PRO A 92 -4.36 6.38 8.11
C PRO A 92 -3.97 5.46 9.28
N VAL A 93 -4.95 5.16 10.11
CA VAL A 93 -4.85 4.30 11.29
C VAL A 93 -6.05 3.36 11.32
N GLY A 94 -5.81 2.08 11.58
CA GLY A 94 -6.86 1.08 11.74
C GLY A 94 -6.62 0.25 13.01
N VAL A 95 -7.70 -0.18 13.64
CA VAL A 95 -7.67 -1.14 14.74
C VAL A 95 -7.86 -2.52 14.16
N ILE A 96 -6.97 -3.45 14.49
CA ILE A 96 -7.03 -4.84 14.05
C ILE A 96 -7.14 -5.77 15.26
N CYS A 97 -7.90 -6.85 15.09
CA CYS A 97 -8.09 -7.88 16.10
C CYS A 97 -8.34 -9.22 15.41
N GLU A 98 -7.62 -10.23 15.83
CA GLU A 98 -7.80 -11.59 15.35
C GLU A 98 -9.09 -12.18 15.90
N ILE A 99 -9.79 -12.99 15.07
CA ILE A 99 -11.00 -13.71 15.45
C ILE A 99 -10.64 -15.16 15.78
N LEU A 100 -10.99 -15.57 16.98
CA LEU A 100 -10.77 -16.92 17.49
C LEU A 100 -12.07 -17.74 17.40
N ASN A 101 -11.92 -19.05 17.21
CA ASN A 101 -12.98 -20.02 17.44
C ASN A 101 -13.23 -20.19 18.96
N SER A 102 -14.37 -20.77 19.32
CA SER A 102 -14.72 -21.02 20.73
C SER A 102 -13.75 -21.95 21.47
N ASP A 103 -13.00 -22.77 20.75
CA ASP A 103 -11.94 -23.64 21.28
C ASP A 103 -10.60 -22.97 21.43
N GLY A 104 -10.48 -21.66 21.10
CA GLY A 104 -9.26 -20.88 21.19
C GLY A 104 -8.35 -20.99 19.97
N THR A 105 -8.69 -21.77 18.96
CA THR A 105 -7.95 -21.80 17.68
C THR A 105 -8.29 -20.61 16.81
N MET A 106 -7.38 -20.27 15.88
CA MET A 106 -7.63 -19.16 14.94
C MET A 106 -8.74 -19.50 13.95
N ALA A 107 -9.76 -18.66 13.86
CA ALA A 107 -10.78 -18.76 12.83
C ALA A 107 -10.16 -18.63 11.43
N ARG A 108 -10.59 -19.49 10.50
CA ARG A 108 -10.14 -19.48 9.11
C ARG A 108 -11.32 -19.11 8.21
N ARG A 109 -11.06 -18.97 6.93
CA ARG A 109 -12.03 -18.44 5.97
C ARG A 109 -13.45 -19.01 6.11
N PRO A 110 -13.67 -20.34 6.21
CA PRO A 110 -15.02 -20.88 6.35
C PRO A 110 -15.75 -20.39 7.61
N GLN A 111 -15.05 -20.32 8.74
CA GLN A 111 -15.61 -19.81 10.01
C GLN A 111 -15.83 -18.29 9.95
N LEU A 112 -14.89 -17.56 9.31
CA LEU A 112 -14.99 -16.10 9.18
C LEU A 112 -16.14 -15.66 8.27
N GLU A 113 -16.47 -16.43 7.22
CA GLU A 113 -17.60 -16.17 6.35
C GLU A 113 -18.92 -16.31 7.13
N LEU A 114 -19.05 -17.35 7.94
CA LEU A 114 -20.22 -17.54 8.83
C LEU A 114 -20.30 -16.43 9.88
N TYR A 115 -19.19 -16.11 10.52
CA TYR A 115 -19.11 -15.03 11.52
C TYR A 115 -19.51 -13.67 10.92
N ALA A 116 -19.03 -13.35 9.73
CA ALA A 116 -19.37 -12.12 9.05
C ALA A 116 -20.88 -12.07 8.71
N GLN A 117 -21.46 -13.18 8.26
CA GLN A 117 -22.89 -13.27 7.98
C GLN A 117 -23.73 -13.11 9.27
N GLU A 118 -23.36 -13.78 10.36
CA GLU A 118 -24.06 -13.73 11.65
C GLU A 118 -24.07 -12.30 12.23
N HIS A 119 -22.94 -11.59 12.09
CA HIS A 119 -22.79 -10.25 12.66
C HIS A 119 -23.03 -9.10 11.66
N GLY A 120 -23.46 -9.40 10.44
CA GLY A 120 -23.71 -8.39 9.40
C GLY A 120 -22.45 -7.59 9.00
N LEU A 121 -21.27 -8.23 9.01
CA LEU A 121 -19.99 -7.60 8.71
C LEU A 121 -19.63 -7.76 7.23
N SER A 122 -18.97 -6.75 6.67
CA SER A 122 -18.35 -6.87 5.35
C SER A 122 -17.17 -7.83 5.41
N PHE A 123 -17.05 -8.72 4.43
CA PHE A 123 -15.95 -9.65 4.30
C PHE A 123 -15.19 -9.39 3.00
N ILE A 124 -13.95 -9.01 3.11
CA ILE A 124 -13.04 -8.79 1.98
C ILE A 124 -11.72 -9.52 2.21
N THR A 125 -10.99 -9.77 1.13
CA THR A 125 -9.63 -10.32 1.20
C THR A 125 -8.59 -9.24 0.85
N VAL A 126 -7.37 -9.40 1.36
CA VAL A 126 -6.26 -8.51 0.99
C VAL A 126 -6.00 -8.58 -0.52
N ALA A 127 -6.19 -9.74 -1.15
CA ALA A 127 -6.06 -9.90 -2.60
C ALA A 127 -7.06 -9.04 -3.39
N GLN A 128 -8.31 -8.94 -2.92
CA GLN A 128 -9.31 -8.04 -3.53
C GLN A 128 -8.92 -6.57 -3.36
N LEU A 129 -8.38 -6.19 -2.20
CA LEU A 129 -7.89 -4.82 -1.98
C LEU A 129 -6.69 -4.49 -2.88
N VAL A 130 -5.76 -5.43 -3.05
CA VAL A 130 -4.65 -5.29 -4.01
C VAL A 130 -5.18 -5.07 -5.41
N ALA A 131 -6.10 -5.93 -5.88
CA ALA A 131 -6.69 -5.81 -7.22
C ALA A 131 -7.40 -4.46 -7.41
N TYR A 132 -8.15 -4.02 -6.40
CA TYR A 132 -8.83 -2.72 -6.43
C TYR A 132 -7.85 -1.57 -6.56
N ARG A 133 -6.78 -1.54 -5.74
CA ARG A 133 -5.77 -0.48 -5.80
C ARG A 133 -5.03 -0.45 -7.14
N LEU A 134 -4.66 -1.64 -7.66
CA LEU A 134 -4.02 -1.75 -8.98
C LEU A 134 -4.91 -1.21 -10.11
N ALA A 135 -6.22 -1.38 -10.00
CA ALA A 135 -7.17 -0.91 -11.02
C ALA A 135 -7.51 0.59 -10.91
N LYS A 136 -7.36 1.18 -9.72
CA LYS A 136 -7.85 2.55 -9.45
C LYS A 136 -6.75 3.59 -9.21
N GLU A 137 -5.56 3.16 -8.83
CA GLU A 137 -4.48 4.08 -8.48
C GLU A 137 -3.46 4.21 -9.61
N ARG A 138 -3.00 5.44 -9.83
CA ARG A 138 -1.85 5.69 -10.70
C ARG A 138 -0.57 5.35 -9.92
N LEU A 139 0.05 4.23 -10.28
CA LEU A 139 1.19 3.65 -9.53
C LEU A 139 2.55 4.08 -10.05
N VAL A 140 2.60 4.98 -11.00
CA VAL A 140 3.85 5.53 -11.55
C VAL A 140 3.76 7.04 -11.67
N THR A 141 4.88 7.71 -11.39
CA THR A 141 5.02 9.16 -11.54
C THR A 141 6.13 9.43 -12.55
N ARG A 142 5.85 10.27 -13.56
CA ARG A 142 6.85 10.75 -14.50
C ARG A 142 7.82 11.66 -13.77
N VAL A 143 9.12 11.37 -13.83
CA VAL A 143 10.17 12.11 -13.11
C VAL A 143 11.12 12.85 -14.04
N ALA A 144 11.32 12.37 -15.25
CA ALA A 144 12.18 13.01 -16.25
C ALA A 144 11.76 12.66 -17.67
N GLU A 145 12.17 13.53 -18.61
CA GLU A 145 11.99 13.31 -20.04
C GLU A 145 13.16 13.94 -20.82
N ALA A 146 13.57 13.29 -21.90
CA ALA A 146 14.57 13.81 -22.83
C ALA A 146 14.31 13.34 -24.25
N ASN A 147 14.85 14.08 -25.23
CA ASN A 147 14.91 13.62 -26.60
C ASN A 147 16.07 12.63 -26.75
N LEU A 148 15.81 11.51 -27.37
CA LEU A 148 16.76 10.45 -27.64
C LEU A 148 16.90 10.23 -29.16
N PRO A 149 17.86 10.87 -29.85
CA PRO A 149 18.16 10.57 -31.24
C PRO A 149 18.83 9.21 -31.35
N THR A 150 18.34 8.35 -32.24
CA THR A 150 18.89 7.01 -32.50
C THR A 150 19.05 6.78 -34.00
N GLU A 151 19.77 5.73 -34.38
CA GLU A 151 19.85 5.28 -35.79
C GLU A 151 18.49 4.88 -36.37
N PHE A 152 17.50 4.56 -35.52
CA PHE A 152 16.13 4.23 -35.92
C PHE A 152 15.20 5.45 -35.95
N GLY A 153 15.76 6.64 -35.82
CA GLY A 153 15.05 7.92 -35.76
C GLY A 153 14.95 8.53 -34.37
N PRO A 154 14.27 9.65 -34.22
CA PRO A 154 14.09 10.32 -32.94
C PRO A 154 13.07 9.59 -32.08
N PHE A 155 13.42 9.41 -30.79
CA PHE A 155 12.52 8.96 -29.73
C PHE A 155 12.49 9.99 -28.61
N ARG A 156 11.43 9.96 -27.81
CA ARG A 156 11.40 10.54 -26.47
C ARG A 156 11.65 9.43 -25.46
N ILE A 157 12.55 9.65 -24.52
CA ILE A 157 12.76 8.78 -23.37
C ILE A 157 12.10 9.42 -22.15
N ILE A 158 11.24 8.66 -21.46
CA ILE A 158 10.50 9.12 -20.30
C ILE A 158 10.81 8.18 -19.14
N ALA A 159 11.30 8.75 -18.05
CA ALA A 159 11.57 7.98 -16.83
C ALA A 159 10.39 8.11 -15.85
N TYR A 160 9.99 7.00 -15.30
CA TYR A 160 8.96 6.89 -14.29
C TYR A 160 9.51 6.28 -13.01
N GLN A 161 9.01 6.75 -11.87
CA GLN A 161 9.27 6.19 -10.56
C GLN A 161 7.99 5.60 -9.99
N SER A 162 8.11 4.42 -9.37
CA SER A 162 7.01 3.77 -8.67
C SER A 162 7.13 3.96 -7.15
N PRO A 163 6.04 4.27 -6.42
CA PRO A 163 6.04 4.28 -4.96
C PRO A 163 6.00 2.87 -4.34
N ILE A 164 5.86 1.83 -5.18
CA ILE A 164 5.70 0.43 -4.75
C ILE A 164 7.05 -0.27 -4.67
N ASP A 165 7.94 0.04 -5.60
CA ASP A 165 9.30 -0.51 -5.64
C ASP A 165 10.32 0.63 -5.83
N ASP A 166 11.59 0.28 -5.66
CA ASP A 166 12.69 1.25 -5.81
C ASP A 166 13.27 1.21 -7.24
N ARG A 167 12.50 0.70 -8.22
CA ARG A 167 12.92 0.58 -9.61
C ARG A 167 12.43 1.76 -10.42
N GLU A 168 13.27 2.15 -11.36
CA GLU A 168 12.92 3.10 -12.41
C GLU A 168 12.37 2.35 -13.61
N HIS A 169 11.33 2.91 -14.21
CA HIS A 169 10.71 2.38 -15.42
C HIS A 169 10.95 3.37 -16.56
N ILE A 170 11.32 2.87 -17.71
CA ILE A 170 11.62 3.72 -18.87
C ILE A 170 10.59 3.43 -19.97
N ALA A 171 10.04 4.47 -20.56
CA ALA A 171 9.28 4.41 -21.79
C ALA A 171 10.04 5.09 -22.93
N LEU A 172 10.19 4.39 -24.06
CA LEU A 172 10.67 4.94 -25.31
C LEU A 172 9.46 5.21 -26.21
N VAL A 173 9.24 6.46 -26.57
CA VAL A 173 8.08 6.88 -27.33
C VAL A 173 8.53 7.41 -28.70
N LYS A 174 7.95 6.88 -29.76
CA LYS A 174 8.14 7.37 -31.13
C LYS A 174 6.87 7.99 -31.64
N GLY A 175 6.93 9.25 -32.08
CA GLY A 175 5.78 10.02 -32.52
C GLY A 175 5.10 10.77 -31.36
N ASP A 176 3.96 11.38 -31.69
CA ASP A 176 3.12 12.10 -30.72
C ASP A 176 1.93 11.21 -30.34
N ILE A 177 1.93 10.76 -29.08
CA ILE A 177 0.85 9.95 -28.51
C ILE A 177 0.08 10.72 -27.41
N GLU A 178 0.43 12.01 -27.18
CA GLU A 178 -0.17 12.79 -26.10
C GLU A 178 -1.52 13.40 -26.50
N SER A 179 -1.75 13.65 -27.79
CA SER A 179 -3.02 14.14 -28.27
C SER A 179 -4.20 13.19 -28.03
N ASP A 180 -3.90 11.89 -27.83
CA ASP A 180 -4.94 10.85 -27.69
C ASP A 180 -5.18 10.45 -26.22
N VAL A 181 -4.37 10.94 -25.27
CA VAL A 181 -4.42 10.50 -23.85
C VAL A 181 -5.10 11.53 -22.93
N GLU A 182 -5.13 12.81 -23.27
CA GLU A 182 -5.80 13.83 -22.44
C GLU A 182 -7.32 13.64 -22.38
N ASP A 183 -7.93 13.06 -23.41
CA ASP A 183 -9.37 12.78 -23.47
C ASP A 183 -9.78 11.47 -22.75
N ALA A 184 -8.82 10.57 -22.44
CA ALA A 184 -9.08 9.25 -21.84
C ALA A 184 -9.10 9.25 -20.31
N VAL A 185 -8.81 10.36 -19.62
CA VAL A 185 -8.77 10.46 -18.13
C VAL A 185 -10.06 11.02 -17.53
N GLY A 186 -11.04 11.35 -18.36
CA GLY A 186 -12.37 11.74 -17.93
C GLY A 186 -13.34 10.57 -18.08
N ASP A 187 -13.91 10.11 -16.96
CA ASP A 187 -15.02 9.16 -16.82
C ASP A 187 -15.03 7.96 -17.80
N ALA A 188 -14.88 6.78 -17.25
CA ALA A 188 -15.20 5.53 -17.92
C ALA A 188 -16.69 5.51 -18.32
N ALA A 189 -17.04 6.19 -19.40
CA ALA A 189 -18.30 6.08 -20.10
C ALA A 189 -18.07 5.23 -21.36
N GLU A 190 -18.83 4.16 -21.45
CA GLU A 190 -18.90 3.24 -22.56
C GLU A 190 -19.10 3.99 -23.89
N GLY A 191 -18.22 3.71 -24.87
CA GLY A 191 -18.51 3.94 -26.29
C GLY A 191 -17.96 5.22 -26.90
N ALA A 192 -16.64 5.34 -27.06
CA ALA A 192 -16.03 6.23 -28.05
C ALA A 192 -15.32 5.37 -29.11
N GLU A 193 -15.96 5.21 -30.27
CA GLU A 193 -15.30 4.77 -31.50
C GLU A 193 -14.39 5.93 -31.99
N GLY A 194 -13.07 5.74 -31.88
CA GLY A 194 -12.09 6.71 -32.36
C GLY A 194 -10.68 6.61 -31.82
N ASP A 195 -10.42 5.68 -30.89
CA ASP A 195 -9.09 5.49 -30.32
C ASP A 195 -8.19 4.76 -31.31
N ALA A 196 -7.16 5.44 -31.81
CA ALA A 196 -6.11 4.77 -32.55
C ALA A 196 -5.27 3.95 -31.55
N ASP A 197 -5.33 2.63 -31.65
CA ASP A 197 -4.53 1.72 -30.83
C ASP A 197 -3.04 2.09 -30.90
N VAL A 198 -2.42 2.32 -29.74
CA VAL A 198 -0.97 2.54 -29.65
C VAL A 198 -0.26 1.20 -29.53
N LEU A 199 0.65 0.95 -30.47
CA LEU A 199 1.47 -0.28 -30.41
C LEU A 199 2.49 -0.19 -29.26
N VAL A 200 2.37 -1.08 -28.29
CA VAL A 200 3.24 -1.12 -27.11
C VAL A 200 4.01 -2.45 -27.06
N ARG A 201 5.33 -2.38 -26.87
CA ARG A 201 6.17 -3.54 -26.55
C ARG A 201 6.64 -3.43 -25.10
N MET A 202 6.24 -4.38 -24.27
CA MET A 202 6.85 -4.58 -22.95
C MET A 202 8.16 -5.30 -23.08
N HIS A 203 9.20 -4.76 -22.47
CA HIS A 203 10.55 -5.33 -22.49
C HIS A 203 11.14 -5.33 -21.08
N SER A 204 11.71 -6.46 -20.68
CA SER A 204 12.49 -6.54 -19.43
C SER A 204 13.95 -6.29 -19.78
N GLU A 205 14.56 -5.31 -19.14
CA GLU A 205 15.98 -4.99 -19.32
C GLU A 205 16.87 -6.24 -19.28
N CYS A 206 17.66 -6.44 -20.30
CA CYS A 206 18.56 -7.58 -20.44
C CYS A 206 19.96 -7.12 -20.78
N LEU A 207 20.84 -7.08 -19.79
CA LEU A 207 22.23 -6.66 -19.99
C LEU A 207 22.96 -7.47 -21.07
N THR A 208 22.72 -8.78 -21.14
CA THR A 208 23.38 -9.65 -22.09
C THR A 208 22.87 -9.48 -23.52
N GLY A 209 21.58 -9.30 -23.72
CA GLY A 209 20.98 -9.02 -25.03
C GLY A 209 21.17 -7.59 -25.47
N ASP A 210 20.71 -6.64 -24.59
CA ASP A 210 20.62 -5.23 -24.97
C ASP A 210 21.98 -4.53 -25.05
N VAL A 211 22.90 -4.85 -24.14
CA VAL A 211 24.22 -4.19 -24.07
C VAL A 211 25.32 -4.98 -24.77
N PHE A 212 25.36 -6.29 -24.55
CA PHE A 212 26.44 -7.11 -25.11
C PHE A 212 26.07 -7.79 -26.43
N GLY A 213 24.83 -7.66 -26.91
CA GLY A 213 24.40 -8.26 -28.17
C GLY A 213 24.53 -9.79 -28.20
N SER A 214 24.26 -10.45 -27.08
CA SER A 214 24.42 -11.92 -26.99
C SER A 214 23.43 -12.64 -27.91
N LEU A 215 23.93 -13.48 -28.78
CA LEU A 215 23.12 -14.35 -29.64
C LEU A 215 22.43 -15.50 -28.89
N ARG A 216 22.65 -15.62 -27.58
CA ARG A 216 21.96 -16.58 -26.71
C ARG A 216 20.79 -15.96 -26.00
N CYS A 217 20.58 -14.64 -26.14
CA CYS A 217 19.45 -13.95 -25.60
C CYS A 217 18.31 -13.91 -26.61
N ASP A 218 17.10 -14.17 -26.17
CA ASP A 218 15.89 -14.16 -26.98
C ASP A 218 15.05 -12.86 -26.77
N CYS A 219 15.66 -11.88 -26.09
CA CYS A 219 15.06 -10.54 -25.95
C CYS A 219 14.98 -9.84 -27.30
#